data_b959a72a39f5ecda252c5fb20172f92a
#
_entry.id   b959a72a39f5ecda252c5fb20172f92a
#
_cell.length_a   1.000
_cell.length_b   1.000
_cell.length_c   1.000
_cell.angle_alpha   90.00
_cell.angle_beta   90.00
_cell.angle_gamma   90.00
#
_symmetry.space_group_name_H-M   'P 1'
#
loop_
_entity.id
_entity.type
_entity.pdbx_description
1 polymer ?
#
loop_
_entity_poly.entity_id
_entity_poly.type
_entity_poly.pdbx_seq_one_letter_code
_entity_poly.pdbx_strand_id
1 'polypeptide(L)'
;MLVVKVVLVLLCVSLVCSEITHLTDQWITWKSQHKKTYRNTEEELYRKSVWEKNLQDVLNHNEEALTGLHTYTLGLNHLSDMTVDEVNPLLNGLMEEDFSDVNVTFTPPTHPHLPLPHRVNWTEKGVVSPVQNQGPCGSCWAFSAAGALEAQMKMRTGVLVPLSPQNLLDCSVHLGNRGCMGGYLSRAFLYIIQNNGIDSNNFYPYEHKQGLCRYSVTGRGGFCSAFRILPRHNETALQVTVANVGPVSIGINAKLISFHRYRGGIYNDPKCRFGLINHAVLVVGYGSEHGQDYWLVKNSWGTAWGENGFFRIARNKNMCGISSFSIYPTI
;
A
#
# COMPACT_ATOMS: atom_id res chain seq x y z
N MET A 1 -17.92 -48.95 -30.75
CA MET A 1 -16.69 -48.38 -30.12
C MET A 1 -16.17 -47.12 -30.83
N LEU A 2 -16.11 -47.06 -32.16
CA LEU A 2 -15.61 -45.90 -32.91
C LEU A 2 -16.47 -44.64 -32.73
N VAL A 3 -17.80 -44.77 -32.83
CA VAL A 3 -18.77 -43.67 -32.69
C VAL A 3 -18.69 -42.99 -31.31
N VAL A 4 -18.54 -43.77 -30.23
CA VAL A 4 -18.41 -43.26 -28.85
C VAL A 4 -17.10 -42.45 -28.67
N LYS A 5 -16.00 -42.90 -29.27
CA LYS A 5 -14.73 -42.17 -29.24
C LYS A 5 -14.80 -40.84 -30.01
N VAL A 6 -15.49 -40.82 -31.16
CA VAL A 6 -15.68 -39.60 -31.97
C VAL A 6 -16.54 -38.56 -31.20
N VAL A 7 -17.65 -39.01 -30.58
CA VAL A 7 -18.50 -38.13 -29.77
C VAL A 7 -17.76 -37.56 -28.55
N LEU A 8 -16.96 -38.38 -27.86
CA LEU A 8 -16.12 -37.91 -26.75
C LEU A 8 -15.09 -36.88 -27.19
N VAL A 9 -14.43 -37.08 -28.33
CA VAL A 9 -13.47 -36.10 -28.88
C VAL A 9 -14.16 -34.80 -29.27
N LEU A 10 -15.33 -34.84 -29.90
CA LEU A 10 -16.10 -33.65 -30.26
C LEU A 10 -16.57 -32.87 -29.01
N LEU A 11 -17.01 -33.58 -27.96
CA LEU A 11 -17.37 -32.96 -26.69
C LEU A 11 -16.15 -32.28 -25.97
N CYS A 12 -15.01 -32.96 -25.96
CA CYS A 12 -13.78 -32.38 -25.42
C CYS A 12 -13.34 -31.11 -26.20
N VAL A 13 -13.40 -31.15 -27.53
CA VAL A 13 -13.07 -30.01 -28.40
C VAL A 13 -14.02 -28.83 -28.14
N SER A 14 -15.34 -29.10 -28.02
CA SER A 14 -16.32 -28.05 -27.74
C SER A 14 -16.14 -27.43 -26.37
N LEU A 15 -15.82 -28.20 -25.32
CA LEU A 15 -15.54 -27.72 -23.99
C LEU A 15 -14.26 -26.86 -23.97
N VAL A 16 -13.18 -27.31 -24.57
CA VAL A 16 -11.92 -26.56 -24.68
C VAL A 16 -12.12 -25.28 -25.46
N CYS A 17 -12.85 -25.30 -26.57
CA CYS A 17 -13.19 -24.08 -27.33
C CYS A 17 -14.01 -23.08 -26.48
N SER A 18 -14.98 -23.59 -25.70
CA SER A 18 -15.77 -22.73 -24.79
C SER A 18 -14.93 -22.08 -23.70
N GLU A 19 -14.02 -22.83 -23.07
CA GLU A 19 -13.09 -22.29 -22.06
C GLU A 19 -12.15 -21.24 -22.64
N ILE A 20 -11.57 -21.50 -23.82
CA ILE A 20 -10.67 -20.54 -24.52
C ILE A 20 -11.43 -19.25 -24.85
N THR A 21 -12.67 -19.35 -25.34
CA THR A 21 -13.47 -18.18 -25.66
C THR A 21 -13.78 -17.36 -24.41
N HIS A 22 -14.22 -18.02 -23.34
CA HIS A 22 -14.52 -17.38 -22.05
C HIS A 22 -13.30 -16.65 -21.46
N LEU A 23 -12.12 -17.28 -21.50
CA LEU A 23 -10.87 -16.70 -21.01
C LEU A 23 -10.46 -15.47 -21.84
N THR A 24 -10.68 -15.52 -23.16
CA THR A 24 -10.39 -14.40 -24.06
C THR A 24 -11.33 -13.22 -23.80
N ASP A 25 -12.61 -13.46 -23.55
CA ASP A 25 -13.58 -12.40 -23.20
C ASP A 25 -13.26 -11.76 -21.86
N GLN A 26 -12.83 -12.53 -20.88
CA GLN A 26 -12.36 -12.02 -19.59
C GLN A 26 -11.13 -11.11 -19.75
N TRP A 27 -10.15 -11.52 -20.58
CA TRP A 27 -8.98 -10.73 -20.89
C TRP A 27 -9.33 -9.38 -21.54
N ILE A 28 -10.20 -9.39 -22.54
CA ILE A 28 -10.66 -8.19 -23.25
C ILE A 28 -11.37 -7.24 -22.27
N THR A 29 -12.25 -7.79 -21.45
CA THR A 29 -12.98 -7.02 -20.42
C THR A 29 -12.03 -6.40 -19.41
N TRP A 30 -11.08 -7.18 -18.88
CA TRP A 30 -10.09 -6.71 -17.92
C TRP A 30 -9.17 -5.62 -18.54
N LYS A 31 -8.71 -5.79 -19.78
CA LYS A 31 -7.94 -4.76 -20.50
C LYS A 31 -8.73 -3.45 -20.59
N SER A 32 -9.99 -3.53 -20.96
CA SER A 32 -10.85 -2.35 -21.09
C SER A 32 -11.05 -1.64 -19.75
N GLN A 33 -11.36 -2.39 -18.69
CA GLN A 33 -11.53 -1.84 -17.33
C GLN A 33 -10.30 -1.13 -16.80
N HIS A 34 -9.11 -1.68 -17.08
CA HIS A 34 -7.84 -1.14 -16.61
C HIS A 34 -7.10 -0.28 -17.65
N LYS A 35 -7.76 0.02 -18.79
CA LYS A 35 -7.24 0.87 -19.87
C LYS A 35 -5.84 0.43 -20.34
N LYS A 36 -5.66 -0.89 -20.47
CA LYS A 36 -4.39 -1.48 -20.89
C LYS A 36 -4.22 -1.44 -22.40
N THR A 37 -3.05 -0.97 -22.81
CA THR A 37 -2.57 -0.97 -24.22
C THR A 37 -1.14 -1.45 -24.26
N TYR A 38 -0.76 -2.17 -25.31
CA TYR A 38 0.57 -2.76 -25.47
C TYR A 38 1.18 -2.28 -26.79
N ARG A 39 2.50 -2.29 -26.89
CA ARG A 39 3.23 -1.76 -28.05
C ARG A 39 3.00 -2.56 -29.33
N ASN A 40 2.86 -3.87 -29.19
CA ASN A 40 2.66 -4.82 -30.30
C ASN A 40 1.98 -6.09 -29.82
N THR A 41 1.66 -6.96 -30.77
CA THR A 41 0.97 -8.25 -30.50
C THR A 41 1.82 -9.19 -29.63
N GLU A 42 3.13 -9.20 -29.78
CA GLU A 42 4.03 -10.06 -29.02
C GLU A 42 4.01 -9.67 -27.53
N GLU A 43 4.10 -8.39 -27.22
CA GLU A 43 3.95 -7.88 -25.84
C GLU A 43 2.56 -8.23 -25.30
N GLU A 44 1.48 -8.05 -26.07
CA GLU A 44 0.13 -8.37 -25.63
C GLU A 44 -0.02 -9.85 -25.32
N LEU A 45 0.52 -10.75 -26.11
CA LEU A 45 0.49 -12.19 -25.86
C LEU A 45 1.26 -12.57 -24.59
N TYR A 46 2.42 -11.98 -24.39
CA TYR A 46 3.18 -12.14 -23.14
C TYR A 46 2.38 -11.66 -21.93
N ARG A 47 1.80 -10.46 -21.99
CA ARG A 47 0.98 -9.89 -20.91
C ARG A 47 -0.25 -10.75 -20.60
N LYS A 48 -0.90 -11.28 -21.65
CA LYS A 48 -2.00 -12.20 -21.50
C LYS A 48 -1.57 -13.48 -20.78
N SER A 49 -0.44 -14.07 -21.13
CA SER A 49 0.07 -15.26 -20.46
C SER A 49 0.37 -15.04 -18.97
N VAL A 50 0.92 -13.89 -18.60
CA VAL A 50 1.14 -13.49 -17.20
C VAL A 50 -0.19 -13.30 -16.47
N TRP A 51 -1.15 -12.67 -17.12
CA TRP A 51 -2.49 -12.43 -16.58
C TRP A 51 -3.25 -13.76 -16.36
N GLU A 52 -3.19 -14.70 -17.31
CA GLU A 52 -3.79 -16.04 -17.20
C GLU A 52 -3.22 -16.81 -16.02
N LYS A 53 -1.91 -16.81 -15.86
CA LYS A 53 -1.26 -17.41 -14.69
C LYS A 53 -1.75 -16.78 -13.39
N ASN A 54 -1.78 -15.46 -13.33
CA ASN A 54 -2.25 -14.74 -12.14
C ASN A 54 -3.74 -14.99 -11.85
N LEU A 55 -4.57 -15.15 -12.87
CA LEU A 55 -5.97 -15.55 -12.72
C LEU A 55 -6.08 -16.94 -12.08
N GLN A 56 -5.31 -17.91 -12.56
CA GLN A 56 -5.31 -19.27 -11.98
C GLN A 56 -4.88 -19.25 -10.51
N ASP A 57 -3.83 -18.51 -10.17
CA ASP A 57 -3.37 -18.37 -8.79
C ASP A 57 -4.46 -17.73 -7.88
N VAL A 58 -5.20 -16.75 -8.40
CA VAL A 58 -6.33 -16.12 -7.70
C VAL A 58 -7.47 -17.13 -7.48
N LEU A 59 -7.83 -17.91 -8.49
CA LEU A 59 -8.91 -18.90 -8.39
C LEU A 59 -8.57 -19.98 -7.36
N ASN A 60 -7.38 -20.57 -7.44
CA ASN A 60 -6.92 -21.60 -6.52
C ASN A 60 -6.92 -21.08 -5.07
N HIS A 61 -6.34 -19.91 -4.83
CA HIS A 61 -6.32 -19.31 -3.49
C HIS A 61 -7.73 -19.05 -2.94
N ASN A 62 -8.64 -18.58 -3.78
CA ASN A 62 -10.01 -18.28 -3.35
C ASN A 62 -10.81 -19.54 -3.05
N GLU A 63 -10.59 -20.66 -3.74
CA GLU A 63 -11.14 -21.97 -3.36
C GLU A 63 -10.63 -22.41 -1.99
N GLU A 64 -9.34 -22.26 -1.71
CA GLU A 64 -8.76 -22.53 -0.40
C GLU A 64 -9.35 -21.60 0.68
N ALA A 65 -9.58 -20.32 0.36
CA ALA A 65 -10.22 -19.38 1.27
C ALA A 65 -11.67 -19.77 1.61
N LEU A 66 -12.43 -20.32 0.67
CA LEU A 66 -13.78 -20.84 0.94
C LEU A 66 -13.79 -22.01 1.93
N THR A 67 -12.73 -22.80 1.99
CA THR A 67 -12.57 -23.87 2.98
C THR A 67 -12.04 -23.40 4.34
N GLY A 68 -11.74 -22.09 4.48
CA GLY A 68 -11.21 -21.50 5.69
C GLY A 68 -9.70 -21.59 5.87
N LEU A 69 -8.96 -22.04 4.85
CA LEU A 69 -7.48 -22.07 4.87
C LEU A 69 -6.87 -20.66 4.86
N HIS A 70 -7.56 -19.69 4.28
CA HIS A 70 -7.12 -18.32 4.24
C HIS A 70 -8.19 -17.37 4.81
N THR A 71 -7.74 -16.31 5.46
CA THR A 71 -8.60 -15.26 6.04
C THR A 71 -8.76 -14.05 5.12
N TYR A 72 -8.28 -14.16 3.89
CA TYR A 72 -8.31 -13.11 2.88
C TYR A 72 -8.52 -13.72 1.50
N THR A 73 -8.97 -12.91 0.57
CA THR A 73 -9.19 -13.27 -0.84
C THR A 73 -8.28 -12.47 -1.75
N LEU A 74 -8.01 -13.03 -2.92
CA LEU A 74 -7.29 -12.40 -4.00
C LEU A 74 -8.23 -11.97 -5.12
N GLY A 75 -7.79 -11.04 -5.96
CA GLY A 75 -8.53 -10.62 -7.14
C GLY A 75 -7.62 -10.03 -8.21
N LEU A 76 -8.11 -10.04 -9.43
CA LEU A 76 -7.46 -9.35 -10.53
C LEU A 76 -7.63 -7.83 -10.34
N ASN A 77 -6.55 -7.11 -10.53
CA ASN A 77 -6.49 -5.65 -10.46
C ASN A 77 -5.60 -5.11 -11.59
N HIS A 78 -5.31 -3.82 -11.59
CA HIS A 78 -4.49 -3.17 -12.62
C HIS A 78 -3.04 -3.68 -12.72
N LEU A 79 -2.56 -4.50 -11.77
CA LEU A 79 -1.22 -5.09 -11.78
C LEU A 79 -1.23 -6.54 -12.32
N SER A 80 -2.38 -7.06 -12.75
CA SER A 80 -2.52 -8.50 -13.01
C SER A 80 -1.86 -9.00 -14.28
N ASP A 81 -1.41 -8.14 -15.17
CA ASP A 81 -0.58 -8.44 -16.34
C ASP A 81 0.93 -8.32 -16.06
N MET A 82 1.33 -8.17 -14.79
CA MET A 82 2.72 -7.98 -14.38
C MET A 82 3.18 -9.12 -13.48
N THR A 83 4.46 -9.44 -13.59
CA THR A 83 5.15 -10.37 -12.69
C THR A 83 5.55 -9.68 -11.39
N VAL A 84 5.92 -10.48 -10.37
CA VAL A 84 6.44 -9.95 -9.09
C VAL A 84 7.70 -9.11 -9.30
N ASP A 85 8.57 -9.56 -10.21
CA ASP A 85 9.86 -8.90 -10.48
C ASP A 85 9.67 -7.56 -11.21
N GLU A 86 8.57 -7.37 -11.92
CA GLU A 86 8.19 -6.09 -12.52
C GLU A 86 7.51 -5.15 -11.52
N VAL A 87 6.62 -5.67 -10.66
CA VAL A 87 5.87 -4.85 -9.69
C VAL A 87 6.77 -4.31 -8.59
N ASN A 88 7.64 -5.16 -8.03
CA ASN A 88 8.46 -4.77 -6.87
C ASN A 88 9.33 -3.52 -7.10
N PRO A 89 10.13 -3.40 -8.16
CA PRO A 89 10.94 -2.20 -8.38
C PRO A 89 10.11 -0.95 -8.73
N LEU A 90 8.90 -1.12 -9.24
CA LEU A 90 8.04 -0.01 -9.62
C LEU A 90 7.28 0.60 -8.45
N LEU A 91 6.85 -0.24 -7.48
CA LEU A 91 5.93 0.19 -6.42
C LEU A 91 6.57 0.23 -5.02
N ASN A 92 7.60 -0.58 -4.78
CA ASN A 92 8.21 -0.76 -3.48
C ASN A 92 9.47 0.10 -3.35
N GLY A 93 9.29 1.36 -2.98
CA GLY A 93 10.36 2.36 -2.91
C GLY A 93 10.77 2.75 -1.48
N LEU A 94 10.38 2.02 -0.44
CA LEU A 94 10.88 2.30 0.91
C LEU A 94 12.30 1.77 1.04
N MET A 95 13.22 2.66 1.37
CA MET A 95 14.62 2.33 1.64
C MET A 95 14.78 2.00 3.13
N GLU A 96 15.63 1.01 3.43
CA GLU A 96 15.94 0.63 4.81
C GLU A 96 16.71 1.72 5.51
N GLU A 97 16.24 2.12 6.70
CA GLU A 97 16.88 3.14 7.53
C GLU A 97 17.63 2.47 8.68
N ASP A 98 18.91 2.82 8.82
CA ASP A 98 19.69 2.50 10.01
C ASP A 98 19.54 3.63 11.02
N PHE A 99 19.02 3.29 12.19
CA PHE A 99 18.86 4.20 13.32
C PHE A 99 19.78 3.81 14.49
N SER A 100 20.80 3.03 14.28
CA SER A 100 21.74 2.58 15.32
C SER A 100 22.39 3.77 16.04
N ASP A 101 22.61 4.87 15.32
CA ASP A 101 23.24 6.10 15.85
C ASP A 101 22.23 7.15 16.33
N VAL A 102 20.91 6.90 16.14
CA VAL A 102 19.87 7.84 16.58
C VAL A 102 19.35 7.40 17.94
N ASN A 103 19.57 8.25 18.95
CA ASN A 103 19.01 8.03 20.29
C ASN A 103 17.50 8.24 20.24
N VAL A 104 16.77 7.20 19.78
CA VAL A 104 15.31 7.22 19.59
C VAL A 104 14.66 7.01 20.94
N THR A 105 14.36 8.09 21.65
CA THR A 105 13.52 8.03 22.84
C THR A 105 12.05 7.99 22.42
N PHE A 106 11.46 6.81 22.48
CA PHE A 106 10.01 6.69 22.45
C PHE A 106 9.46 7.22 23.78
N THR A 107 8.78 8.35 23.71
CA THR A 107 7.96 8.82 24.83
C THR A 107 6.53 8.39 24.52
N PRO A 108 5.94 7.46 25.29
CA PRO A 108 4.51 7.15 25.18
C PRO A 108 3.69 8.44 25.27
N PRO A 109 2.50 8.50 24.68
CA PRO A 109 1.58 9.61 24.88
C PRO A 109 1.43 9.91 26.37
N THR A 110 1.52 11.18 26.76
CA THR A 110 1.54 11.62 28.17
C THR A 110 0.30 11.22 28.96
N HIS A 111 -0.80 10.93 28.27
CA HIS A 111 -2.06 10.43 28.87
C HIS A 111 -2.66 9.39 27.94
N PRO A 112 -2.13 8.15 27.91
CA PRO A 112 -2.73 7.12 27.10
C PRO A 112 -4.14 6.84 27.64
N HIS A 113 -5.13 6.84 26.72
CA HIS A 113 -6.46 6.31 27.06
C HIS A 113 -6.30 4.83 27.37
N LEU A 114 -6.45 4.46 28.64
CA LEU A 114 -6.45 3.08 29.10
C LEU A 114 -7.76 2.80 29.86
N PRO A 115 -8.46 1.72 29.54
CA PRO A 115 -8.13 0.73 28.50
C PRO A 115 -8.24 1.30 27.09
N LEU A 116 -7.40 0.79 26.17
CA LEU A 116 -7.45 1.19 24.76
C LEU A 116 -8.82 0.82 24.16
N PRO A 117 -9.36 1.63 23.23
CA PRO A 117 -10.57 1.28 22.48
C PRO A 117 -10.40 -0.08 21.77
N HIS A 118 -11.46 -0.88 21.71
CA HIS A 118 -11.44 -2.15 20.97
C HIS A 118 -11.25 -1.95 19.46
N ARG A 119 -11.71 -0.81 18.95
CA ARG A 119 -11.61 -0.43 17.53
C ARG A 119 -11.29 1.05 17.41
N VAL A 120 -10.40 1.35 16.47
CA VAL A 120 -10.09 2.72 16.03
C VAL A 120 -10.15 2.74 14.51
N ASN A 121 -10.83 3.76 13.95
CA ASN A 121 -10.85 4.02 12.52
C ASN A 121 -10.81 5.53 12.25
N TRP A 122 -9.67 6.02 11.85
CA TRP A 122 -9.44 7.45 11.58
C TRP A 122 -10.10 7.92 10.28
N THR A 123 -10.44 7.00 9.36
CA THR A 123 -11.18 7.36 8.14
C THR A 123 -12.59 7.84 8.48
N GLU A 124 -13.26 7.19 9.45
CA GLU A 124 -14.59 7.57 9.94
C GLU A 124 -14.57 8.91 10.69
N LYS A 125 -13.42 9.30 11.23
CA LYS A 125 -13.22 10.60 11.89
C LYS A 125 -12.87 11.72 10.92
N GLY A 126 -12.78 11.42 9.61
CA GLY A 126 -12.51 12.42 8.57
C GLY A 126 -11.12 13.04 8.63
N VAL A 127 -10.13 12.31 9.17
CA VAL A 127 -8.72 12.79 9.25
C VAL A 127 -7.82 12.15 8.21
N VAL A 128 -8.34 11.23 7.39
CA VAL A 128 -7.61 10.53 6.34
C VAL A 128 -8.07 11.04 4.98
N SER A 129 -7.17 11.54 4.16
CA SER A 129 -7.45 11.97 2.80
C SER A 129 -7.84 10.80 1.88
N PRO A 130 -8.48 11.06 0.71
CA PRO A 130 -8.79 10.02 -0.26
C PRO A 130 -7.56 9.21 -0.68
N VAL A 131 -7.77 7.95 -1.05
CA VAL A 131 -6.71 7.08 -1.57
C VAL A 131 -6.21 7.62 -2.92
N GLN A 132 -4.90 7.70 -3.06
CA GLN A 132 -4.22 8.11 -4.27
C GLN A 132 -3.52 6.93 -4.94
N ASN A 133 -3.05 7.12 -6.17
CA ASN A 133 -2.30 6.13 -6.92
C ASN A 133 -0.90 6.66 -7.25
N GLN A 134 0.14 6.02 -6.69
CA GLN A 134 1.53 6.38 -6.97
C GLN A 134 1.98 6.06 -8.41
N GLY A 135 1.22 5.20 -9.14
CA GLY A 135 1.58 4.76 -10.48
C GLY A 135 2.94 4.04 -10.52
N PRO A 136 3.60 3.98 -11.69
CA PRO A 136 4.90 3.30 -11.86
C PRO A 136 6.07 4.14 -11.30
N CYS A 137 6.02 4.45 -10.01
CA CYS A 137 7.02 5.26 -9.31
C CYS A 137 7.14 4.76 -7.86
N GLY A 138 8.34 4.43 -7.40
CA GLY A 138 8.61 3.96 -6.03
C GLY A 138 8.49 5.06 -4.98
N SER A 139 7.36 5.78 -4.96
CA SER A 139 7.10 6.96 -4.13
C SER A 139 6.26 6.69 -2.89
N CYS A 140 6.03 5.43 -2.54
CA CYS A 140 5.24 5.02 -1.36
C CYS A 140 5.65 5.74 -0.07
N TRP A 141 6.94 5.99 0.11
CA TRP A 141 7.50 6.74 1.24
C TRP A 141 6.95 8.17 1.32
N ALA A 142 6.78 8.84 0.19
CA ALA A 142 6.25 10.20 0.13
C ALA A 142 4.75 10.25 0.42
N PHE A 143 3.97 9.30 -0.10
CA PHE A 143 2.53 9.19 0.19
C PHE A 143 2.25 8.86 1.65
N SER A 144 3.04 7.94 2.23
CA SER A 144 2.90 7.57 3.63
C SER A 144 3.23 8.74 4.56
N ALA A 145 4.34 9.45 4.32
CA ALA A 145 4.73 10.61 5.10
C ALA A 145 3.70 11.75 4.99
N ALA A 146 3.25 12.07 3.77
CA ALA A 146 2.23 13.08 3.54
C ALA A 146 0.93 12.73 4.29
N GLY A 147 0.45 11.49 4.18
CA GLY A 147 -0.79 11.05 4.84
C GLY A 147 -0.74 11.11 6.36
N ALA A 148 0.39 10.81 6.99
CA ALA A 148 0.54 10.95 8.43
C ALA A 148 0.50 12.43 8.86
N LEU A 149 1.13 13.32 8.10
CA LEU A 149 1.10 14.75 8.39
C LEU A 149 -0.27 15.37 8.13
N GLU A 150 -0.96 14.99 7.06
CA GLU A 150 -2.35 15.40 6.78
C GLU A 150 -3.26 15.16 7.98
N ALA A 151 -3.15 13.98 8.60
CA ALA A 151 -3.94 13.62 9.76
C ALA A 151 -3.60 14.50 10.98
N GLN A 152 -2.33 14.74 11.26
CA GLN A 152 -1.91 15.61 12.37
C GLN A 152 -2.38 17.06 12.14
N MET A 153 -2.23 17.58 10.92
CA MET A 153 -2.73 18.90 10.54
C MET A 153 -4.24 19.01 10.70
N LYS A 154 -5.00 18.02 10.22
CA LYS A 154 -6.47 17.98 10.38
C LYS A 154 -6.90 17.98 11.84
N MET A 155 -6.26 17.17 12.67
CA MET A 155 -6.60 17.11 14.10
C MET A 155 -6.30 18.43 14.82
N ARG A 156 -5.24 19.13 14.41
CA ARG A 156 -4.86 20.42 14.99
C ARG A 156 -5.70 21.60 14.50
N THR A 157 -5.96 21.66 13.20
CA THR A 157 -6.56 22.84 12.54
C THR A 157 -8.06 22.70 12.25
N GLY A 158 -8.60 21.49 12.30
CA GLY A 158 -9.94 21.19 11.86
C GLY A 158 -10.12 21.09 10.34
N VAL A 159 -9.07 21.38 9.53
CA VAL A 159 -9.13 21.35 8.06
C VAL A 159 -8.24 20.25 7.51
N LEU A 160 -8.80 19.38 6.67
CA LEU A 160 -8.05 18.34 5.95
C LEU A 160 -7.55 18.94 4.62
N VAL A 161 -6.24 19.09 4.51
CA VAL A 161 -5.57 19.54 3.29
C VAL A 161 -4.71 18.38 2.77
N PRO A 162 -5.01 17.79 1.60
CA PRO A 162 -4.13 16.84 0.98
C PRO A 162 -2.77 17.48 0.66
N LEU A 163 -1.68 16.88 1.13
CA LEU A 163 -0.32 17.35 0.94
C LEU A 163 0.31 16.72 -0.29
N SER A 164 1.35 17.36 -0.84
CA SER A 164 1.99 16.97 -2.09
C SER A 164 3.06 15.90 -1.91
N PRO A 165 2.86 14.64 -2.33
CA PRO A 165 3.96 13.69 -2.43
C PRO A 165 5.00 14.11 -3.46
N GLN A 166 4.58 14.83 -4.52
CA GLN A 166 5.48 15.36 -5.55
C GLN A 166 6.51 16.33 -4.98
N ASN A 167 6.09 17.20 -4.06
CA ASN A 167 7.01 18.12 -3.40
C ASN A 167 8.13 17.36 -2.66
N LEU A 168 7.80 16.22 -2.02
CA LEU A 168 8.81 15.37 -1.39
C LEU A 168 9.73 14.70 -2.42
N LEU A 169 9.16 14.19 -3.53
CA LEU A 169 9.93 13.54 -4.59
C LEU A 169 11.00 14.47 -5.15
N ASP A 170 10.62 15.71 -5.45
CA ASP A 170 11.45 16.65 -6.20
C ASP A 170 12.44 17.39 -5.28
N CYS A 171 12.04 17.68 -4.06
CA CYS A 171 12.77 18.65 -3.21
C CYS A 171 13.63 18.00 -2.11
N SER A 172 13.42 16.74 -1.75
CA SER A 172 14.15 16.11 -0.64
C SER A 172 15.39 15.30 -1.07
N VAL A 173 15.83 15.44 -2.31
CA VAL A 173 16.97 14.70 -2.89
C VAL A 173 18.28 15.01 -2.16
N HIS A 174 18.50 16.28 -1.77
CA HIS A 174 19.68 16.71 -1.03
C HIS A 174 19.82 16.06 0.37
N LEU A 175 18.72 15.52 0.90
CA LEU A 175 18.69 14.72 2.15
C LEU A 175 18.88 13.22 1.89
N GLY A 176 19.03 12.80 0.62
CA GLY A 176 19.31 11.43 0.21
C GLY A 176 18.08 10.62 -0.17
N ASN A 177 16.89 11.22 -0.30
CA ASN A 177 15.77 10.61 -1.01
C ASN A 177 16.09 10.55 -2.52
N ARG A 178 15.51 9.56 -3.23
CA ARG A 178 15.86 9.28 -4.63
C ARG A 178 14.63 9.33 -5.56
N GLY A 179 13.64 10.17 -5.22
CA GLY A 179 12.43 10.33 -6.01
C GLY A 179 11.68 9.01 -6.24
N CYS A 180 11.47 8.65 -7.51
CA CYS A 180 10.83 7.38 -7.89
C CYS A 180 11.69 6.13 -7.66
N MET A 181 13.00 6.28 -7.43
CA MET A 181 13.90 5.17 -7.09
C MET A 181 13.90 4.84 -5.60
N GLY A 182 13.05 5.50 -4.81
CA GLY A 182 12.87 5.24 -3.40
C GLY A 182 13.25 6.39 -2.48
N GLY A 183 12.98 6.19 -1.20
CA GLY A 183 13.29 7.18 -0.17
C GLY A 183 12.99 6.66 1.23
N TYR A 184 13.19 7.54 2.19
CA TYR A 184 13.12 7.29 3.62
C TYR A 184 12.02 8.14 4.25
N LEU A 185 11.25 7.57 5.15
CA LEU A 185 10.20 8.29 5.88
C LEU A 185 10.77 9.39 6.78
N SER A 186 11.88 9.11 7.48
CA SER A 186 12.53 10.10 8.35
C SER A 186 13.02 11.31 7.57
N ARG A 187 13.62 11.09 6.40
CA ARG A 187 14.14 12.16 5.53
C ARG A 187 13.02 12.98 4.88
N ALA A 188 11.86 12.37 4.65
CA ALA A 188 10.68 13.11 4.22
C ALA A 188 10.24 14.11 5.30
N PHE A 189 10.12 13.69 6.55
CA PHE A 189 9.80 14.60 7.66
C PHE A 189 10.90 15.61 7.94
N LEU A 190 12.16 15.20 7.85
CA LEU A 190 13.30 16.10 8.01
C LEU A 190 13.28 17.24 6.97
N TYR A 191 12.96 16.91 5.71
CA TYR A 191 12.76 17.91 4.67
C TYR A 191 11.66 18.91 5.07
N ILE A 192 10.49 18.42 5.48
CA ILE A 192 9.36 19.28 5.86
C ILE A 192 9.74 20.24 7.01
N ILE A 193 10.50 19.74 8.00
CA ILE A 193 10.98 20.53 9.13
C ILE A 193 11.96 21.61 8.66
N GLN A 194 12.99 21.24 7.89
CA GLN A 194 14.03 22.18 7.44
C GLN A 194 13.48 23.23 6.46
N ASN A 195 12.52 22.82 5.63
CA ASN A 195 11.85 23.68 4.66
C ASN A 195 10.74 24.55 5.28
N ASN A 196 10.44 24.38 6.57
CA ASN A 196 9.31 25.00 7.26
C ASN A 196 7.96 24.72 6.58
N GLY A 197 7.80 23.58 5.93
CA GLY A 197 6.54 23.17 5.33
C GLY A 197 6.65 22.30 4.08
N ILE A 198 5.47 21.93 3.61
CA ILE A 198 5.21 21.16 2.40
C ILE A 198 4.00 21.77 1.69
N ASP A 199 4.02 21.81 0.36
CA ASP A 199 2.91 22.31 -0.43
C ASP A 199 1.68 21.39 -0.36
N SER A 200 0.50 21.98 -0.57
CA SER A 200 -0.71 21.20 -0.82
C SER A 200 -0.64 20.47 -2.16
N ASN A 201 -1.34 19.34 -2.26
CA ASN A 201 -1.41 18.58 -3.51
C ASN A 201 -2.10 19.34 -4.65
N ASN A 202 -3.00 20.28 -4.32
CA ASN A 202 -3.63 21.13 -5.32
C ASN A 202 -2.66 22.15 -5.93
N PHE A 203 -1.73 22.66 -5.14
CA PHE A 203 -0.72 23.61 -5.60
C PHE A 203 0.46 22.92 -6.32
N TYR A 204 0.85 21.75 -5.83
CA TYR A 204 1.94 20.96 -6.38
C TYR A 204 1.44 19.54 -6.68
N PRO A 205 0.73 19.33 -7.79
CA PRO A 205 0.11 18.06 -8.13
C PRO A 205 1.11 16.93 -8.41
N TYR A 206 0.67 15.70 -8.21
CA TYR A 206 1.48 14.50 -8.42
C TYR A 206 1.60 14.17 -9.92
N GLU A 207 2.83 13.97 -10.42
CA GLU A 207 3.17 13.79 -11.83
C GLU A 207 3.69 12.39 -12.19
N HIS A 208 3.73 11.44 -11.24
CA HIS A 208 4.24 10.06 -11.42
C HIS A 208 5.71 9.98 -11.88
N LYS A 209 6.48 11.02 -11.75
CA LYS A 209 7.91 11.11 -12.09
C LYS A 209 8.60 12.15 -11.22
N GLN A 210 9.88 11.99 -11.01
CA GLN A 210 10.68 13.02 -10.34
C GLN A 210 10.93 14.18 -11.30
N GLY A 211 10.82 15.42 -10.79
CA GLY A 211 11.08 16.65 -11.49
C GLY A 211 12.06 17.56 -10.74
N LEU A 212 12.14 18.81 -11.17
CA LEU A 212 12.85 19.87 -10.44
C LEU A 212 11.99 20.37 -9.27
N CYS A 213 12.64 20.73 -8.18
CA CYS A 213 11.96 21.29 -7.01
C CYS A 213 11.29 22.63 -7.34
N ARG A 214 9.97 22.73 -7.07
CA ARG A 214 9.13 23.92 -7.31
C ARG A 214 8.38 24.37 -6.05
N TYR A 215 8.87 23.99 -4.88
CA TYR A 215 8.25 24.40 -3.60
C TYR A 215 8.03 25.91 -3.55
N SER A 216 6.88 26.32 -3.04
CA SER A 216 6.56 27.72 -2.82
C SER A 216 5.84 27.92 -1.49
N VAL A 217 6.30 28.91 -0.72
CA VAL A 217 5.66 29.27 0.56
C VAL A 217 4.17 29.60 0.39
N THR A 218 3.75 30.09 -0.77
CA THR A 218 2.35 30.42 -1.07
C THR A 218 1.48 29.15 -1.24
N GLY A 219 2.10 28.01 -1.60
CA GLY A 219 1.42 26.71 -1.76
C GLY A 219 1.39 25.88 -0.50
N ARG A 220 2.03 26.34 0.58
CA ARG A 220 2.20 25.57 1.80
C ARG A 220 0.88 25.11 2.39
N GLY A 221 0.67 23.79 2.42
CA GLY A 221 -0.52 23.13 2.96
C GLY A 221 -0.32 22.55 4.37
N GLY A 222 0.93 22.34 4.81
CA GLY A 222 1.22 21.76 6.10
C GLY A 222 2.66 21.99 6.57
N PHE A 223 2.92 21.67 7.83
CA PHE A 223 4.26 21.72 8.45
C PHE A 223 4.33 20.75 9.63
N CYS A 224 5.53 20.37 10.04
CA CYS A 224 5.78 19.70 11.32
C CYS A 224 7.05 20.26 11.98
N SER A 225 7.11 20.13 13.30
CA SER A 225 8.24 20.62 14.11
C SER A 225 9.23 19.50 14.44
N ALA A 226 8.76 18.26 14.50
CA ALA A 226 9.56 17.08 14.79
C ALA A 226 8.86 15.82 14.25
N PHE A 227 9.50 14.68 14.43
CA PHE A 227 8.91 13.36 14.25
C PHE A 227 9.32 12.42 15.39
N ARG A 228 8.57 11.34 15.55
CA ARG A 228 8.84 10.30 16.56
C ARG A 228 8.91 8.95 15.90
N ILE A 229 9.91 8.15 16.28
CA ILE A 229 10.09 6.77 15.84
C ILE A 229 9.65 5.85 16.97
N LEU A 230 8.88 4.82 16.65
CA LEU A 230 8.41 3.84 17.62
C LEU A 230 9.45 2.73 17.83
N PRO A 231 9.46 2.07 19.00
CA PRO A 231 10.30 0.91 19.22
C PRO A 231 10.04 -0.18 18.17
N ARG A 232 11.10 -0.71 17.57
CA ARG A 232 11.01 -1.77 16.57
C ARG A 232 10.36 -3.02 17.17
N HIS A 233 9.58 -3.72 16.35
CA HIS A 233 8.90 -4.97 16.68
C HIS A 233 7.93 -4.87 17.88
N ASN A 234 7.40 -3.67 18.14
CA ASN A 234 6.48 -3.41 19.24
C ASN A 234 5.10 -2.98 18.72
N GLU A 235 4.22 -3.97 18.46
CA GLU A 235 2.85 -3.70 18.02
C GLU A 235 2.01 -3.03 19.12
N THR A 236 2.33 -3.23 20.39
CA THR A 236 1.64 -2.53 21.49
C THR A 236 1.91 -1.04 21.45
N ALA A 237 3.18 -0.62 21.25
CA ALA A 237 3.53 0.78 21.07
C ALA A 237 2.83 1.39 19.85
N LEU A 238 2.76 0.66 18.74
CA LEU A 238 2.03 1.08 17.55
C LEU A 238 0.53 1.25 17.86
N GLN A 239 -0.09 0.31 18.58
CA GLN A 239 -1.51 0.38 18.95
C GLN A 239 -1.81 1.58 19.85
N VAL A 240 -1.01 1.80 20.88
CA VAL A 240 -1.13 2.97 21.78
C VAL A 240 -1.02 4.26 20.97
N THR A 241 -0.06 4.34 20.04
CA THR A 241 0.14 5.54 19.21
C THR A 241 -1.04 5.75 18.26
N VAL A 242 -1.48 4.72 17.56
CA VAL A 242 -2.65 4.82 16.66
C VAL A 242 -3.91 5.22 17.42
N ALA A 243 -4.09 4.73 18.65
CA ALA A 243 -5.27 5.07 19.46
C ALA A 243 -5.27 6.53 19.96
N ASN A 244 -4.10 7.05 20.36
CA ASN A 244 -4.00 8.31 21.11
C ASN A 244 -3.43 9.47 20.29
N VAL A 245 -2.64 9.18 19.25
CA VAL A 245 -1.94 10.20 18.46
C VAL A 245 -2.55 10.34 17.06
N GLY A 246 -2.94 9.23 16.41
CA GLY A 246 -3.50 9.27 15.06
C GLY A 246 -2.82 8.30 14.10
N PRO A 247 -3.01 8.47 12.77
CA PRO A 247 -2.37 7.66 11.73
C PRO A 247 -0.84 7.68 11.82
N VAL A 248 -0.23 6.51 11.57
CA VAL A 248 1.22 6.28 11.69
C VAL A 248 1.77 5.74 10.36
N SER A 249 2.83 6.36 9.85
CA SER A 249 3.60 5.86 8.71
C SER A 249 4.40 4.63 9.13
N ILE A 250 4.30 3.55 8.36
CA ILE A 250 5.00 2.30 8.64
C ILE A 250 5.63 1.70 7.39
N GLY A 251 6.61 0.82 7.59
CA GLY A 251 7.15 -0.02 6.55
C GLY A 251 6.63 -1.47 6.65
N ILE A 252 6.40 -2.10 5.50
CA ILE A 252 6.05 -3.52 5.37
C ILE A 252 6.87 -4.22 4.30
N ASN A 253 6.95 -5.55 4.38
CA ASN A 253 7.38 -6.39 3.28
C ASN A 253 6.20 -6.66 2.35
N ALA A 254 6.14 -5.95 1.22
CA ALA A 254 5.10 -6.07 0.20
C ALA A 254 5.55 -6.87 -1.03
N LYS A 255 6.55 -7.74 -0.90
CA LYS A 255 7.15 -8.47 -2.03
C LYS A 255 6.24 -9.55 -2.62
N LEU A 256 5.31 -10.11 -1.85
CA LEU A 256 4.56 -11.30 -2.24
C LEU A 256 3.49 -11.00 -3.29
N ILE A 257 3.31 -11.94 -4.23
CA ILE A 257 2.24 -11.89 -5.23
C ILE A 257 0.86 -11.86 -4.56
N SER A 258 0.68 -12.58 -3.45
CA SER A 258 -0.55 -12.57 -2.67
C SER A 258 -0.91 -11.16 -2.15
N PHE A 259 0.09 -10.34 -1.80
CA PHE A 259 -0.15 -8.94 -1.43
C PHE A 259 -0.50 -8.08 -2.66
N HIS A 260 0.21 -8.27 -3.78
CA HIS A 260 -0.11 -7.53 -5.02
C HIS A 260 -1.52 -7.79 -5.52
N ARG A 261 -2.08 -8.98 -5.27
CA ARG A 261 -3.42 -9.41 -5.67
C ARG A 261 -4.46 -9.37 -4.55
N TYR A 262 -4.09 -8.87 -3.36
CA TYR A 262 -5.03 -8.76 -2.25
C TYR A 262 -6.30 -8.01 -2.68
N ARG A 263 -7.48 -8.59 -2.33
CA ARG A 263 -8.79 -8.02 -2.62
C ARG A 263 -9.56 -7.64 -1.36
N GLY A 264 -9.50 -8.49 -0.31
CA GLY A 264 -10.25 -8.21 0.92
C GLY A 264 -10.05 -9.30 1.97
N GLY A 265 -10.57 -9.06 3.16
CA GLY A 265 -10.38 -9.90 4.34
C GLY A 265 -9.12 -9.53 5.15
N ILE A 266 -8.76 -10.35 6.13
CA ILE A 266 -7.59 -10.07 6.98
C ILE A 266 -6.36 -10.78 6.40
N TYR A 267 -5.46 -10.03 5.76
CA TYR A 267 -4.23 -10.55 5.16
C TYR A 267 -3.34 -11.20 6.21
N ASN A 268 -3.04 -12.47 6.03
CA ASN A 268 -2.28 -13.29 6.98
C ASN A 268 -1.45 -14.34 6.23
N ASP A 269 -0.49 -13.89 5.42
CA ASP A 269 0.44 -14.77 4.71
C ASP A 269 1.79 -14.82 5.46
N PRO A 270 2.12 -15.95 6.13
CA PRO A 270 3.34 -16.06 6.92
C PRO A 270 4.63 -15.92 6.11
N LYS A 271 4.58 -16.11 4.80
CA LYS A 271 5.75 -15.95 3.91
C LYS A 271 6.25 -14.50 3.87
N CYS A 272 5.40 -13.50 4.15
CA CYS A 272 5.82 -12.10 4.18
C CYS A 272 6.64 -11.71 5.42
N ARG A 273 6.72 -12.58 6.45
CA ARG A 273 7.54 -12.32 7.65
C ARG A 273 9.05 -12.34 7.35
N PHE A 274 9.43 -12.95 6.24
CA PHE A 274 10.81 -13.06 5.81
C PHE A 274 11.09 -12.10 4.66
N GLY A 275 12.16 -11.33 4.77
CA GLY A 275 12.57 -10.39 3.73
C GLY A 275 12.64 -8.94 4.22
N LEU A 276 13.12 -8.09 3.33
CA LEU A 276 13.32 -6.66 3.61
C LEU A 276 11.99 -5.91 3.65
N ILE A 277 11.92 -4.94 4.51
CA ILE A 277 10.87 -3.94 4.52
C ILE A 277 11.10 -3.02 3.32
N ASN A 278 10.18 -3.01 2.36
CA ASN A 278 10.39 -2.37 1.06
C ASN A 278 9.25 -1.43 0.61
N HIS A 279 8.15 -1.39 1.36
CA HIS A 279 6.98 -0.59 1.01
C HIS A 279 6.49 0.22 2.21
N ALA A 280 6.20 1.50 2.00
CA ALA A 280 5.65 2.38 3.01
C ALA A 280 4.13 2.53 2.84
N VAL A 281 3.41 2.42 3.96
CA VAL A 281 1.96 2.54 4.03
C VAL A 281 1.56 3.32 5.29
N LEU A 282 0.27 3.60 5.46
CA LEU A 282 -0.24 4.38 6.59
C LEU A 282 -1.23 3.55 7.42
N VAL A 283 -0.88 3.23 8.67
CA VAL A 283 -1.84 2.63 9.60
C VAL A 283 -2.85 3.70 10.02
N VAL A 284 -4.12 3.46 9.73
CA VAL A 284 -5.24 4.39 10.00
C VAL A 284 -6.22 3.85 11.04
N GLY A 285 -5.95 2.69 11.60
CA GLY A 285 -6.80 2.11 12.62
C GLY A 285 -6.48 0.66 12.92
N TYR A 286 -7.30 0.07 13.75
CA TYR A 286 -7.28 -1.34 14.10
C TYR A 286 -8.66 -1.79 14.62
N GLY A 287 -8.87 -3.09 14.65
CA GLY A 287 -10.08 -3.70 15.18
C GLY A 287 -9.96 -5.20 15.32
N SER A 288 -11.09 -5.85 15.49
CA SER A 288 -11.22 -7.31 15.49
C SER A 288 -12.45 -7.71 14.69
N GLU A 289 -12.37 -8.79 13.92
CA GLU A 289 -13.46 -9.36 13.15
C GLU A 289 -13.40 -10.89 13.28
N HIS A 290 -14.51 -11.52 13.65
CA HIS A 290 -14.61 -12.97 13.89
C HIS A 290 -13.51 -13.54 14.82
N GLY A 291 -13.14 -12.75 15.86
CA GLY A 291 -12.10 -13.13 16.81
C GLY A 291 -10.67 -12.93 16.30
N GLN A 292 -10.48 -12.41 15.10
CA GLN A 292 -9.17 -12.10 14.54
C GLN A 292 -8.89 -10.60 14.60
N ASP A 293 -7.82 -10.23 15.29
CA ASP A 293 -7.35 -8.87 15.38
C ASP A 293 -6.67 -8.43 14.08
N TYR A 294 -6.89 -7.16 13.67
CA TYR A 294 -6.31 -6.60 12.46
C TYR A 294 -5.86 -5.14 12.64
N TRP A 295 -4.93 -4.73 11.78
CA TRP A 295 -4.62 -3.34 11.46
C TRP A 295 -5.38 -2.92 10.22
N LEU A 296 -5.98 -1.70 10.24
CA LEU A 296 -6.52 -1.05 9.06
C LEU A 296 -5.46 -0.12 8.48
N VAL A 297 -5.12 -0.34 7.22
CA VAL A 297 -3.97 0.32 6.58
C VAL A 297 -4.38 0.91 5.25
N LYS A 298 -3.99 2.18 4.99
CA LYS A 298 -4.15 2.87 3.71
C LYS A 298 -2.94 2.62 2.84
N ASN A 299 -3.15 2.17 1.61
CA ASN A 299 -2.13 2.01 0.59
C ASN A 299 -2.15 3.17 -0.42
N SER A 300 -1.18 3.21 -1.32
CA SER A 300 -1.02 4.21 -2.39
C SER A 300 -1.08 3.60 -3.81
N TRP A 301 -1.83 2.50 -3.99
CA TRP A 301 -1.97 1.80 -5.27
C TRP A 301 -3.32 2.02 -5.95
N GLY A 302 -4.03 3.10 -5.57
CA GLY A 302 -5.36 3.43 -6.09
C GLY A 302 -6.48 2.58 -5.50
N THR A 303 -7.73 3.01 -5.76
CA THR A 303 -8.94 2.39 -5.21
C THR A 303 -9.32 1.05 -5.86
N ALA A 304 -8.73 0.72 -7.01
CA ALA A 304 -8.94 -0.56 -7.69
C ALA A 304 -8.18 -1.73 -7.03
N TRP A 305 -7.28 -1.44 -6.08
CA TRP A 305 -6.55 -2.43 -5.31
C TRP A 305 -7.16 -2.58 -3.91
N GLY A 306 -7.21 -3.82 -3.42
CA GLY A 306 -7.64 -4.12 -2.06
C GLY A 306 -9.08 -3.71 -1.74
N GLU A 307 -9.33 -3.30 -0.52
CA GLU A 307 -10.61 -2.80 -0.02
C GLU A 307 -10.70 -1.28 -0.30
N ASN A 308 -10.98 -0.89 -1.54
CA ASN A 308 -11.00 0.51 -2.01
C ASN A 308 -9.68 1.27 -1.73
N GLY A 309 -8.54 0.58 -1.89
CA GLY A 309 -7.20 1.13 -1.65
C GLY A 309 -6.70 0.97 -0.22
N PHE A 310 -7.50 0.37 0.65
CA PHE A 310 -7.11 -0.06 1.99
C PHE A 310 -6.87 -1.56 2.05
N PHE A 311 -6.25 -2.00 3.14
CA PHE A 311 -6.16 -3.42 3.46
C PHE A 311 -6.22 -3.63 4.97
N ARG A 312 -6.67 -4.82 5.34
CA ARG A 312 -6.61 -5.28 6.73
C ARG A 312 -5.55 -6.36 6.84
N ILE A 313 -4.68 -6.26 7.82
CA ILE A 313 -3.58 -7.18 8.04
C ILE A 313 -3.57 -7.68 9.48
N ALA A 314 -3.28 -8.96 9.68
CA ALA A 314 -3.32 -9.59 10.99
C ALA A 314 -2.43 -8.86 12.00
N ARG A 315 -3.01 -8.53 13.16
CA ARG A 315 -2.35 -7.86 14.29
C ARG A 315 -1.82 -8.88 15.31
N ASN A 316 -0.88 -8.46 16.16
CA ASN A 316 -0.23 -9.26 17.21
C ASN A 316 0.64 -10.40 16.66
N LYS A 317 1.09 -10.31 15.40
CA LYS A 317 1.93 -11.30 14.72
C LYS A 317 3.15 -10.70 14.03
N ASN A 318 3.33 -9.38 14.12
CA ASN A 318 4.27 -8.59 13.31
C ASN A 318 4.22 -9.00 11.82
N MET A 319 2.98 -9.15 11.32
CA MET A 319 2.73 -9.64 9.97
C MET A 319 3.36 -8.71 8.94
N CYS A 320 4.13 -9.27 8.00
CA CYS A 320 4.93 -8.54 7.02
C CYS A 320 5.87 -7.48 7.63
N GLY A 321 6.23 -7.61 8.90
CA GLY A 321 7.10 -6.66 9.58
C GLY A 321 6.43 -5.32 9.94
N ILE A 322 5.11 -5.29 10.10
CA ILE A 322 4.30 -4.07 10.29
C ILE A 322 4.76 -3.15 11.42
N SER A 323 5.41 -3.68 12.44
CA SER A 323 5.99 -2.92 13.55
C SER A 323 7.53 -2.83 13.50
N SER A 324 8.14 -3.25 12.40
CA SER A 324 9.60 -3.20 12.24
C SER A 324 10.13 -1.78 12.04
N PHE A 325 9.32 -0.92 11.42
CA PHE A 325 9.60 0.49 11.27
C PHE A 325 8.30 1.30 11.29
N SER A 326 8.17 2.20 12.27
CA SER A 326 6.98 3.03 12.47
C SER A 326 7.39 4.43 12.92
N ILE A 327 6.79 5.46 12.29
CA ILE A 327 7.16 6.86 12.49
C ILE A 327 5.93 7.77 12.32
N TYR A 328 5.85 8.86 13.08
CA TYR A 328 4.80 9.86 12.92
C TYR A 328 5.34 11.28 13.17
N PRO A 329 4.81 12.32 12.47
CA PRO A 329 5.18 13.70 12.68
C PRO A 329 4.47 14.29 13.90
N THR A 330 5.09 15.33 14.49
CA THR A 330 4.50 16.18 15.52
C THR A 330 4.51 17.63 15.07
N ILE A 331 3.45 18.39 15.43
CA ILE A 331 3.23 19.77 15.02
C ILE A 331 3.54 20.72 16.19
#